data_282f115b0c2ae8b9719bd792fdaca7ef
#
_entry.id   282f115b0c2ae8b9719bd792fdaca7ef
#
_cell.length_a   1.000
_cell.length_b   1.000
_cell.length_c   1.000
_cell.angle_alpha   90.00
_cell.angle_beta   90.00
_cell.angle_gamma   90.00
#
_symmetry.space_group_name_H-M   'P 1'
#
loop_
_entity.id
_entity.type
_entity.pdbx_description
1 polymer ?
#
loop_
_entity_poly.entity_id
_entity_poly.type
_entity_poly.pdbx_seq_one_letter_code
_entity_poly.pdbx_strand_id
1 'polypeptide(L)'
;MIELDKATAGWEKTSNGWLIAPAGLDWIEEGCWLKVGTGCTLGNGCTLGNECTLGDECRLGHWCTLGDRCTLGNECTLGDRCTLGNECTLGNGCTLGHWCTLGDRCTLGDRCTLGRNASDPIDIGFADGYRKCIAEVDGAAYIGAGCRWFTVTKAIKHWSGKPDRVLTMCLMAAARQIATTKGWRIE
;
A
#
# COMPACT_ATOMS: atom_id res chain seq x y z
N MET A 1 -11.52 -2.53 -22.06
CA MET A 1 -10.07 -2.42 -21.75
C MET A 1 -9.53 -1.22 -22.51
N ILE A 2 -9.05 -0.21 -21.82
CA ILE A 2 -8.40 0.95 -22.45
C ILE A 2 -6.90 0.72 -22.27
N GLU A 3 -6.18 0.51 -23.37
CA GLU A 3 -4.73 0.50 -23.36
C GLU A 3 -4.25 1.93 -23.55
N LEU A 4 -3.53 2.46 -22.56
CA LEU A 4 -3.09 3.87 -22.55
C LEU A 4 -2.09 4.23 -23.65
N ASP A 5 -1.47 3.27 -24.29
CA ASP A 5 -0.60 3.48 -25.44
C ASP A 5 -1.31 4.08 -26.67
N LYS A 6 -2.64 3.98 -26.74
CA LYS A 6 -3.46 4.60 -27.80
C LYS A 6 -4.25 5.84 -27.36
N ALA A 7 -4.50 5.99 -26.05
CA ALA A 7 -5.29 7.11 -25.52
C ALA A 7 -4.44 8.32 -25.09
N THR A 8 -3.12 8.23 -25.20
CA THR A 8 -2.17 9.23 -24.69
C THR A 8 -1.77 10.31 -25.70
N ALA A 9 -2.50 10.45 -26.78
CA ALA A 9 -2.28 11.56 -27.72
C ALA A 9 -2.50 12.89 -26.98
N GLY A 10 -1.42 13.56 -26.61
CA GLY A 10 -1.45 14.82 -25.86
C GLY A 10 -0.88 14.75 -24.44
N TRP A 11 -0.46 13.58 -23.97
CA TRP A 11 0.24 13.48 -22.70
C TRP A 11 1.69 13.94 -22.86
N GLU A 12 2.18 14.68 -21.85
CA GLU A 12 3.58 15.10 -21.82
C GLU A 12 4.50 13.88 -21.65
N LYS A 13 5.64 13.92 -22.35
CA LYS A 13 6.71 12.93 -22.16
C LYS A 13 7.86 13.57 -21.40
N THR A 14 8.36 12.86 -20.41
CA THR A 14 9.63 13.21 -19.76
C THR A 14 10.80 12.99 -20.75
N SER A 15 11.97 13.58 -20.45
CA SER A 15 13.20 13.35 -21.21
C SER A 15 13.59 11.87 -21.33
N ASN A 16 13.10 11.02 -20.40
CA ASN A 16 13.32 9.58 -20.40
C ASN A 16 12.21 8.79 -21.13
N GLY A 17 11.29 9.49 -21.81
CA GLY A 17 10.23 8.87 -22.59
C GLY A 17 8.98 8.44 -21.80
N TRP A 18 8.91 8.75 -20.51
CA TRP A 18 7.76 8.43 -19.68
C TRP A 18 6.57 9.34 -19.99
N LEU A 19 5.39 8.76 -19.99
CA LEU A 19 4.15 9.51 -20.16
C LEU A 19 3.68 10.05 -18.83
N ILE A 20 3.36 11.34 -18.77
CA ILE A 20 2.79 12.01 -17.61
C ILE A 20 1.30 12.20 -17.86
N ALA A 21 0.48 11.54 -17.09
CA ALA A 21 -0.96 11.79 -17.10
C ALA A 21 -1.26 13.16 -16.48
N PRO A 22 -2.16 13.94 -17.06
CA PRO A 22 -2.60 15.19 -16.46
C PRO A 22 -3.21 14.96 -15.08
N ALA A 23 -3.11 15.96 -14.20
CA ALA A 23 -3.77 15.89 -12.89
C ALA A 23 -5.30 15.83 -13.05
N GLY A 24 -5.98 15.13 -12.11
CA GLY A 24 -7.44 15.10 -12.07
C GLY A 24 -8.08 14.26 -13.17
N LEU A 25 -7.43 13.17 -13.61
CA LEU A 25 -8.07 12.18 -14.48
C LEU A 25 -9.22 11.49 -13.71
N ASP A 26 -10.43 11.91 -13.98
CA ASP A 26 -11.68 11.38 -13.43
C ASP A 26 -12.57 10.67 -14.49
N TRP A 27 -12.05 10.53 -15.70
CA TRP A 27 -12.81 10.00 -16.84
C TRP A 27 -12.81 8.47 -16.95
N ILE A 28 -12.22 7.77 -16.00
CA ILE A 28 -12.25 6.30 -15.96
C ILE A 28 -13.50 5.88 -15.21
N GLU A 29 -14.61 5.77 -15.93
CA GLU A 29 -15.91 5.33 -15.40
C GLU A 29 -15.83 3.94 -14.79
N GLU A 30 -16.73 3.65 -13.84
CA GLU A 30 -16.91 2.30 -13.29
C GLU A 30 -17.05 1.27 -14.41
N GLY A 31 -16.26 0.21 -14.36
CA GLY A 31 -16.26 -0.86 -15.36
C GLY A 31 -15.24 -0.70 -16.50
N CYS A 32 -14.45 0.37 -16.53
CA CYS A 32 -13.32 0.48 -17.44
C CYS A 32 -12.07 -0.18 -16.84
N TRP A 33 -11.63 -1.24 -17.45
CA TRP A 33 -10.36 -1.87 -17.09
C TRP A 33 -9.21 -1.10 -17.73
N LEU A 34 -8.43 -0.44 -16.91
CA LEU A 34 -7.29 0.32 -17.37
C LEU A 34 -6.01 -0.49 -17.21
N LYS A 35 -5.25 -0.61 -18.28
CA LYS A 35 -3.90 -1.15 -18.24
C LYS A 35 -2.91 -0.02 -18.51
N VAL A 36 -2.07 0.25 -17.54
CA VAL A 36 -1.00 1.26 -17.62
C VAL A 36 0.33 0.52 -17.82
N GLY A 37 1.10 0.94 -18.80
CA GLY A 37 2.43 0.37 -19.04
C GLY A 37 3.42 0.65 -17.91
N THR A 38 4.61 0.10 -18.03
CA THR A 38 5.73 0.31 -17.11
C THR A 38 6.22 1.76 -17.14
N GLY A 39 6.62 2.30 -15.99
CA GLY A 39 7.23 3.62 -15.87
C GLY A 39 6.29 4.80 -16.08
N CYS A 40 4.98 4.60 -16.07
CA CYS A 40 4.02 5.69 -16.25
C CYS A 40 3.88 6.54 -14.98
N THR A 41 3.63 7.83 -15.18
CA THR A 41 3.33 8.75 -14.08
C THR A 41 1.90 9.26 -14.21
N LEU A 42 1.13 9.10 -13.14
CA LEU A 42 -0.20 9.68 -13.00
C LEU A 42 -0.10 10.93 -12.10
N GLY A 43 -0.77 12.01 -12.49
CA GLY A 43 -0.80 13.24 -11.71
C GLY A 43 -1.52 13.07 -10.36
N ASN A 44 -1.66 14.18 -9.65
CA ASN A 44 -2.38 14.19 -8.37
C ASN A 44 -3.90 14.05 -8.60
N GLY A 45 -4.59 13.43 -7.65
CA GLY A 45 -6.05 13.33 -7.64
C GLY A 45 -6.64 12.44 -8.74
N CYS A 46 -5.83 11.57 -9.34
CA CYS A 46 -6.35 10.62 -10.33
C CYS A 46 -7.21 9.55 -9.67
N THR A 47 -8.32 9.21 -10.30
CA THR A 47 -9.18 8.10 -9.90
C THR A 47 -9.12 7.00 -10.95
N LEU A 48 -8.76 5.80 -10.52
CA LEU A 48 -8.78 4.59 -11.32
C LEU A 48 -9.92 3.70 -10.85
N GLY A 49 -10.67 3.14 -11.79
CA GLY A 49 -11.74 2.20 -11.49
C GLY A 49 -11.22 0.89 -10.91
N ASN A 50 -12.12 -0.08 -10.78
CA ASN A 50 -11.79 -1.41 -10.30
C ASN A 50 -10.99 -2.21 -11.34
N GLU A 51 -10.22 -3.18 -10.85
CA GLU A 51 -9.49 -4.15 -11.68
C GLU A 51 -8.46 -3.51 -12.65
N CYS A 52 -7.98 -2.31 -12.33
CA CYS A 52 -6.93 -1.66 -13.09
C CYS A 52 -5.58 -2.31 -12.85
N THR A 53 -4.74 -2.34 -13.89
CA THR A 53 -3.37 -2.86 -13.79
C THR A 53 -2.38 -1.78 -14.15
N LEU A 54 -1.42 -1.52 -13.26
CA LEU A 54 -0.28 -0.65 -13.49
C LEU A 54 0.98 -1.53 -13.60
N GLY A 55 1.80 -1.27 -14.62
CA GLY A 55 3.09 -1.94 -14.79
C GLY A 55 4.08 -1.58 -13.69
N ASP A 56 5.29 -2.08 -13.82
CA ASP A 56 6.37 -1.79 -12.89
C ASP A 56 6.78 -0.30 -12.93
N GLU A 57 7.37 0.19 -11.85
CA GLU A 57 7.94 1.53 -11.71
C GLU A 57 6.95 2.69 -11.96
N CYS A 58 5.65 2.42 -11.89
CA CYS A 58 4.65 3.47 -12.04
C CYS A 58 4.64 4.41 -10.83
N ARG A 59 4.33 5.67 -11.09
CA ARG A 59 4.24 6.70 -10.06
C ARG A 59 2.85 7.32 -10.05
N LEU A 60 2.22 7.32 -8.90
CA LEU A 60 0.95 8.01 -8.67
C LEU A 60 1.21 9.24 -7.81
N GLY A 61 0.63 10.36 -8.19
CA GLY A 61 0.68 11.59 -7.40
C GLY A 61 -0.07 11.45 -6.07
N HIS A 62 -0.24 12.55 -5.38
CA HIS A 62 -0.99 12.61 -4.12
C HIS A 62 -2.50 12.51 -4.35
N TRP A 63 -3.25 12.00 -3.37
CA TRP A 63 -4.71 11.86 -3.36
C TRP A 63 -5.28 11.01 -4.51
N CYS A 64 -4.51 10.10 -5.05
CA CYS A 64 -5.02 9.17 -6.04
C CYS A 64 -5.90 8.10 -5.39
N THR A 65 -6.94 7.69 -6.11
CA THR A 65 -7.83 6.61 -5.68
C THR A 65 -7.80 5.47 -6.68
N LEU A 66 -7.57 4.27 -6.21
CA LEU A 66 -7.68 3.03 -6.98
C LEU A 66 -8.86 2.24 -6.45
N GLY A 67 -9.69 1.73 -7.34
CA GLY A 67 -10.80 0.86 -6.98
C GLY A 67 -10.35 -0.52 -6.47
N ASP A 68 -11.28 -1.43 -6.34
CA ASP A 68 -11.03 -2.79 -5.86
C ASP A 68 -10.26 -3.62 -6.89
N ARG A 69 -9.51 -4.61 -6.42
CA ARG A 69 -8.77 -5.59 -7.23
C ARG A 69 -7.77 -5.01 -8.21
N CYS A 70 -7.28 -3.82 -7.93
CA CYS A 70 -6.21 -3.22 -8.74
C CYS A 70 -4.88 -3.94 -8.49
N THR A 71 -4.06 -4.02 -9.54
CA THR A 71 -2.72 -4.60 -9.47
C THR A 71 -1.68 -3.55 -9.82
N LEU A 72 -0.70 -3.36 -8.95
CA LEU A 72 0.47 -2.53 -9.20
C LEU A 72 1.69 -3.44 -9.35
N GLY A 73 2.49 -3.19 -10.37
CA GLY A 73 3.76 -3.89 -10.58
C GLY A 73 4.78 -3.60 -9.47
N ASN A 74 6.01 -4.03 -9.69
CA ASN A 74 7.10 -3.81 -8.76
C ASN A 74 7.55 -2.35 -8.75
N GLU A 75 8.14 -1.90 -7.65
CA GLU A 75 8.78 -0.60 -7.50
C GLU A 75 7.86 0.60 -7.80
N CYS A 76 6.56 0.41 -7.73
CA CYS A 76 5.60 1.49 -7.88
C CYS A 76 5.66 2.45 -6.69
N THR A 77 5.44 3.73 -6.95
CA THR A 77 5.40 4.77 -5.92
C THR A 77 4.03 5.44 -5.90
N LEU A 78 3.40 5.49 -4.75
CA LEU A 78 2.17 6.24 -4.52
C LEU A 78 2.50 7.46 -3.66
N GLY A 79 2.00 8.62 -4.06
CA GLY A 79 2.10 9.83 -3.26
C GLY A 79 1.29 9.76 -1.97
N ASP A 80 1.25 10.86 -1.23
CA ASP A 80 0.52 10.91 0.03
C ASP A 80 -0.99 10.85 -0.17
N ARG A 81 -1.69 10.30 0.81
CA ARG A 81 -3.16 10.25 0.89
C ARG A 81 -3.83 9.51 -0.28
N CYS A 82 -3.11 8.56 -0.85
CA CYS A 82 -3.71 7.66 -1.82
C CYS A 82 -4.61 6.63 -1.13
N THR A 83 -5.67 6.24 -1.82
CA THR A 83 -6.59 5.20 -1.35
C THR A 83 -6.61 4.04 -2.33
N LEU A 84 -6.42 2.84 -1.84
CA LEU A 84 -6.58 1.61 -2.60
C LEU A 84 -7.81 0.87 -2.07
N GLY A 85 -8.64 0.40 -2.97
CA GLY A 85 -9.80 -0.42 -2.66
C GLY A 85 -9.41 -1.79 -2.10
N ASN A 86 -10.38 -2.67 -1.98
CA ASN A 86 -10.19 -4.02 -1.46
C ASN A 86 -9.47 -4.94 -2.47
N GLU A 87 -8.82 -5.97 -1.95
CA GLU A 87 -8.19 -7.02 -2.75
C GLU A 87 -7.13 -6.51 -3.76
N CYS A 88 -6.58 -5.33 -3.55
CA CYS A 88 -5.50 -4.80 -4.37
C CYS A 88 -4.19 -5.57 -4.12
N THR A 89 -3.39 -5.70 -5.17
CA THR A 89 -2.07 -6.34 -5.10
C THR A 89 -0.99 -5.35 -5.51
N LEU A 90 0.02 -5.20 -4.67
CA LEU A 90 1.22 -4.40 -4.93
C LEU A 90 2.41 -5.34 -5.10
N GLY A 91 3.19 -5.14 -6.15
CA GLY A 91 4.43 -5.87 -6.38
C GLY A 91 5.50 -5.55 -5.33
N ASN A 92 6.68 -6.11 -5.51
CA ASN A 92 7.80 -5.91 -4.60
C ASN A 92 8.35 -4.49 -4.67
N GLY A 93 8.88 -3.99 -3.57
CA GLY A 93 9.57 -2.71 -3.52
C GLY A 93 8.68 -1.48 -3.68
N CYS A 94 7.37 -1.63 -3.64
CA CYS A 94 6.45 -0.49 -3.75
C CYS A 94 6.60 0.46 -2.56
N THR A 95 6.50 1.75 -2.83
CA THR A 95 6.51 2.81 -1.81
C THR A 95 5.16 3.52 -1.78
N LEU A 96 4.54 3.55 -0.62
CA LEU A 96 3.32 4.31 -0.38
C LEU A 96 3.67 5.56 0.42
N GLY A 97 3.19 6.70 -0.02
CA GLY A 97 3.35 7.96 0.69
C GLY A 97 2.59 7.99 2.02
N HIS A 98 2.60 9.13 2.64
CA HIS A 98 1.96 9.36 3.93
C HIS A 98 0.44 9.27 3.83
N TRP A 99 -0.21 8.78 4.88
CA TRP A 99 -1.68 8.72 4.99
C TRP A 99 -2.38 7.89 3.90
N CYS A 100 -1.66 6.98 3.25
CA CYS A 100 -2.29 6.06 2.33
C CYS A 100 -3.21 5.09 3.07
N THR A 101 -4.35 4.80 2.45
CA THR A 101 -5.32 3.83 2.96
C THR A 101 -5.39 2.64 2.03
N LEU A 102 -5.34 1.45 2.59
CA LEU A 102 -5.54 0.20 1.85
C LEU A 102 -6.83 -0.44 2.34
N GLY A 103 -7.64 -0.90 1.41
CA GLY A 103 -8.84 -1.68 1.70
C GLY A 103 -8.54 -3.07 2.25
N ASP A 104 -9.58 -3.84 2.47
CA ASP A 104 -9.46 -5.19 2.99
C ASP A 104 -8.79 -6.13 1.99
N ARG A 105 -8.04 -7.12 2.50
CA ARG A 105 -7.38 -8.19 1.72
C ARG A 105 -6.37 -7.71 0.68
N CYS A 106 -5.86 -6.48 0.78
CA CYS A 106 -4.76 -6.07 -0.05
C CYS A 106 -3.51 -6.91 0.24
N THR A 107 -2.72 -7.18 -0.80
CA THR A 107 -1.46 -7.91 -0.69
C THR A 107 -0.31 -6.98 -1.08
N LEU A 108 0.70 -6.91 -0.24
CA LEU A 108 1.93 -6.18 -0.54
C LEU A 108 3.05 -7.18 -0.77
N GLY A 109 3.81 -6.99 -1.85
CA GLY A 109 5.02 -7.74 -2.12
C GLY A 109 6.12 -7.47 -1.09
N ASP A 110 7.24 -8.14 -1.26
CA ASP A 110 8.40 -7.96 -0.39
C ASP A 110 8.99 -6.55 -0.52
N ARG A 111 9.58 -6.04 0.56
CA ARG A 111 10.25 -4.74 0.63
C ARG A 111 9.36 -3.52 0.31
N CYS A 112 8.04 -3.66 0.40
CA CYS A 112 7.16 -2.50 0.30
C CYS A 112 7.36 -1.58 1.50
N THR A 113 7.44 -0.27 1.22
CA THR A 113 7.58 0.79 2.23
C THR A 113 6.26 1.53 2.36
N LEU A 114 5.82 1.73 3.59
CA LEU A 114 4.64 2.52 3.89
C LEU A 114 5.10 3.85 4.47
N GLY A 115 4.76 4.91 3.80
CA GLY A 115 5.16 6.26 4.18
C GLY A 115 4.59 6.71 5.50
N ARG A 116 5.27 7.53 6.09
CA ARG A 116 5.31 8.30 7.31
C ARG A 116 6.14 7.76 8.43
N ASN A 117 7.12 8.58 8.84
CA ASN A 117 7.79 8.55 10.16
C ASN A 117 7.78 7.17 10.85
N ALA A 118 7.44 6.14 10.06
CA ALA A 118 7.64 4.79 10.45
C ALA A 118 9.15 4.58 10.39
N SER A 119 9.78 4.37 11.53
CA SER A 119 11.07 3.69 11.55
C SER A 119 10.97 2.46 10.65
N ASP A 120 12.04 2.06 10.00
CA ASP A 120 12.05 0.87 9.17
C ASP A 120 11.27 -0.26 9.87
N PRO A 121 10.25 -0.84 9.21
CA PRO A 121 9.44 -1.86 9.84
C PRO A 121 10.32 -3.04 10.26
N ILE A 122 10.27 -3.39 11.53
CA ILE A 122 10.97 -4.56 12.05
C ILE A 122 10.09 -5.79 11.76
N ASP A 123 10.59 -6.69 10.94
CA ASP A 123 9.93 -7.98 10.70
C ASP A 123 9.89 -8.78 11.99
N ILE A 124 8.70 -9.19 12.42
CA ILE A 124 8.50 -10.01 13.61
C ILE A 124 8.09 -11.44 13.28
N GLY A 125 7.95 -11.78 12.00
CA GLY A 125 7.74 -13.14 11.54
C GLY A 125 6.47 -13.33 10.72
N PHE A 126 6.25 -14.57 10.31
CA PHE A 126 5.12 -15.00 9.49
C PHE A 126 4.16 -15.86 10.32
N ALA A 127 2.89 -15.50 10.33
CA ALA A 127 1.85 -16.28 10.97
C ALA A 127 0.52 -16.08 10.25
N ASP A 128 -0.29 -17.12 10.19
CA ASP A 128 -1.67 -17.10 9.66
C ASP A 128 -1.77 -16.61 8.22
N GLY A 129 -0.79 -16.95 7.39
CA GLY A 129 -0.77 -16.58 5.97
C GLY A 129 -0.25 -15.16 5.68
N TYR A 130 0.20 -14.43 6.71
CA TYR A 130 0.68 -13.05 6.55
C TYR A 130 2.00 -12.81 7.27
N ARG A 131 2.89 -12.07 6.63
CA ARG A 131 4.04 -11.48 7.30
C ARG A 131 3.56 -10.42 8.29
N LYS A 132 4.19 -10.35 9.44
CA LYS A 132 3.90 -9.37 10.48
C LYS A 132 5.12 -8.54 10.76
N CYS A 133 4.92 -7.25 10.91
CA CYS A 133 5.98 -6.31 11.26
C CYS A 133 5.52 -5.37 12.37
N ILE A 134 6.46 -4.72 13.01
CA ILE A 134 6.19 -3.61 13.92
C ILE A 134 6.96 -2.39 13.45
N ALA A 135 6.32 -1.23 13.49
CA ALA A 135 6.92 0.06 13.17
C ALA A 135 6.47 1.12 14.16
N GLU A 136 7.30 2.15 14.30
CA GLU A 136 6.90 3.36 15.02
C GLU A 136 6.23 4.32 14.04
N VAL A 137 5.11 4.87 14.45
CA VAL A 137 4.39 5.94 13.73
C VAL A 137 4.05 7.04 14.72
N ASP A 138 4.58 8.23 14.51
CA ASP A 138 4.38 9.40 15.39
C ASP A 138 4.65 9.09 16.89
N GLY A 139 5.70 8.32 17.17
CA GLY A 139 6.09 7.93 18.53
C GLY A 139 5.27 6.76 19.11
N ALA A 140 4.30 6.23 18.39
CA ALA A 140 3.49 5.08 18.81
C ALA A 140 3.83 3.82 18.02
N ALA A 141 3.72 2.66 18.67
CA ALA A 141 3.96 1.36 18.04
C ALA A 141 2.73 0.86 17.29
N TYR A 142 2.93 0.50 16.05
CA TYR A 142 1.92 -0.12 15.20
C TYR A 142 2.38 -1.48 14.68
N ILE A 143 1.44 -2.41 14.58
CA ILE A 143 1.67 -3.75 14.04
C ILE A 143 1.01 -3.85 12.68
N GLY A 144 1.81 -4.16 11.66
CA GLY A 144 1.37 -4.53 10.34
C GLY A 144 1.10 -6.03 10.23
N ALA A 145 -0.02 -6.40 9.63
CA ALA A 145 -0.37 -7.79 9.36
C ALA A 145 -1.08 -7.87 8.00
N GLY A 146 -0.34 -8.24 6.98
CA GLY A 146 -0.80 -8.06 5.60
C GLY A 146 -1.03 -6.58 5.30
N CYS A 147 -2.21 -6.23 4.85
CA CYS A 147 -2.60 -4.85 4.53
C CYS A 147 -3.14 -4.03 5.71
N ARG A 148 -3.24 -4.61 6.90
CA ARG A 148 -3.83 -3.93 8.06
C ARG A 148 -2.76 -3.48 9.04
N TRP A 149 -2.93 -2.26 9.54
CA TRP A 149 -2.14 -1.71 10.62
C TRP A 149 -3.00 -1.50 11.87
N PHE A 150 -2.48 -1.92 13.01
CA PHE A 150 -3.14 -1.84 14.30
C PHE A 150 -2.21 -1.18 15.31
N THR A 151 -2.72 -0.41 16.25
CA THR A 151 -1.96 -0.18 17.47
C THR A 151 -1.72 -1.51 18.18
N VAL A 152 -0.66 -1.62 18.97
CA VAL A 152 -0.32 -2.89 19.65
C VAL A 152 -1.49 -3.44 20.45
N THR A 153 -2.20 -2.57 21.17
CA THR A 153 -3.35 -2.97 21.99
C THR A 153 -4.52 -3.49 21.14
N LYS A 154 -4.82 -2.81 20.03
CA LYS A 154 -5.87 -3.25 19.09
C LYS A 154 -5.51 -4.59 18.43
N ALA A 155 -4.25 -4.76 18.06
CA ALA A 155 -3.74 -6.01 17.49
C ALA A 155 -3.92 -7.17 18.47
N ILE A 156 -3.46 -7.01 19.70
CA ILE A 156 -3.63 -8.01 20.77
C ILE A 156 -5.11 -8.36 20.96
N LYS A 157 -5.98 -7.34 21.08
CA LYS A 157 -7.42 -7.55 21.24
C LYS A 157 -8.05 -8.27 20.03
N HIS A 158 -7.60 -7.95 18.82
CA HIS A 158 -8.13 -8.55 17.59
C HIS A 158 -7.86 -10.06 17.51
N TRP A 159 -6.68 -10.50 17.94
CA TRP A 159 -6.29 -11.93 17.90
C TRP A 159 -6.47 -12.69 19.20
N SER A 160 -6.64 -12.01 20.34
CA SER A 160 -6.91 -12.68 21.62
C SER A 160 -8.20 -13.49 21.57
N GLY A 161 -8.19 -14.64 22.22
CA GLY A 161 -9.35 -15.53 22.27
C GLY A 161 -9.59 -16.38 21.01
N LYS A 162 -8.70 -16.34 20.03
CA LYS A 162 -8.74 -17.20 18.85
C LYS A 162 -7.75 -18.36 19.03
N PRO A 163 -8.21 -19.59 19.29
CA PRO A 163 -7.34 -20.70 19.66
C PRO A 163 -6.39 -21.14 18.55
N ASP A 164 -6.73 -20.86 17.30
CA ASP A 164 -5.93 -21.13 16.10
C ASP A 164 -4.83 -20.08 15.84
N ARG A 165 -4.74 -19.03 16.67
CA ARG A 165 -3.84 -17.88 16.49
C ARG A 165 -2.69 -17.81 17.49
N VAL A 166 -2.26 -18.96 18.03
CA VAL A 166 -1.19 -19.02 19.06
C VAL A 166 0.11 -18.37 18.57
N LEU A 167 0.55 -18.69 17.36
CA LEU A 167 1.77 -18.12 16.79
C LEU A 167 1.64 -16.59 16.62
N THR A 168 0.52 -16.11 16.13
CA THR A 168 0.26 -14.68 16.04
C THR A 168 0.34 -14.00 17.41
N MET A 169 -0.19 -14.62 18.46
CA MET A 169 -0.10 -14.06 19.80
C MET A 169 1.34 -14.03 20.34
N CYS A 170 2.16 -15.01 20.01
CA CYS A 170 3.60 -14.96 20.32
C CYS A 170 4.29 -13.79 19.62
N LEU A 171 3.98 -13.55 18.35
CA LEU A 171 4.51 -12.41 17.60
C LEU A 171 4.03 -11.07 18.19
N MET A 172 2.79 -10.99 18.69
CA MET A 172 2.28 -9.79 19.37
C MET A 172 3.03 -9.51 20.67
N ALA A 173 3.38 -10.55 21.43
CA ALA A 173 4.19 -10.41 22.63
C ALA A 173 5.60 -9.89 22.31
N ALA A 174 6.24 -10.42 21.26
CA ALA A 174 7.52 -9.94 20.75
C ALA A 174 7.43 -8.48 20.30
N ALA A 175 6.40 -8.11 19.55
CA ALA A 175 6.16 -6.74 19.11
C ALA A 175 6.05 -5.78 20.30
N ARG A 176 5.29 -6.15 21.31
CA ARG A 176 5.15 -5.35 22.55
C ARG A 176 6.51 -5.15 23.24
N GLN A 177 7.33 -6.19 23.31
CA GLN A 177 8.66 -6.11 23.90
C GLN A 177 9.57 -5.17 23.09
N ILE A 178 9.53 -5.25 21.76
CA ILE A 178 10.30 -4.35 20.87
C ILE A 178 9.88 -2.90 21.12
N ALA A 179 8.56 -2.61 21.12
CA ALA A 179 8.05 -1.28 21.38
C ALA A 179 8.53 -0.72 22.71
N THR A 180 8.47 -1.52 23.77
CA THR A 180 8.94 -1.15 25.11
C THR A 180 10.45 -0.85 25.08
N THR A 181 11.26 -1.71 24.47
CA THR A 181 12.72 -1.53 24.39
C THR A 181 13.10 -0.29 23.57
N LYS A 182 12.33 0.03 22.54
CA LYS A 182 12.53 1.21 21.68
C LYS A 182 11.96 2.51 22.28
N GLY A 183 11.22 2.44 23.38
CA GLY A 183 10.55 3.60 23.97
C GLY A 183 9.35 4.11 23.18
N TRP A 184 8.77 3.28 22.31
CA TRP A 184 7.58 3.64 21.52
C TRP A 184 6.32 3.55 22.38
N ARG A 185 5.39 4.49 22.19
CA ARG A 185 4.11 4.45 22.92
C ARG A 185 3.30 3.22 22.50
N ILE A 186 2.70 2.57 23.49
CA ILE A 186 1.81 1.42 23.28
C ILE A 186 0.37 1.88 23.52
N GLU A 187 -0.38 2.09 22.45
CA GLU A 187 -1.77 2.54 22.45
C GLU A 187 -2.72 1.37 22.17
#